data_f2b853430bcc4aa332d4c18b4d66d1ac
#
_entry.id   f2b853430bcc4aa332d4c18b4d66d1ac
#
_cell.length_a   1.000
_cell.length_b   1.000
_cell.length_c   1.000
_cell.angle_alpha   90.00
_cell.angle_beta   90.00
_cell.angle_gamma   90.00
#
_symmetry.space_group_name_H-M   'P 1'
#
loop_
_entity.id
_entity.type
_entity.pdbx_description
1 polymer ?
#
loop_
_entity_poly.entity_id
_entity_poly.type
_entity_poly.pdbx_seq_one_letter_code
_entity_poly.pdbx_strand_id
1 'polypeptide(L)'
;MKAIVCKEFAAVDTLEYADMPDPIIKPGHVLIDVKAAGVNFPDNLLVQGLYQMKPDLPFIPGSEVAGIILELGEGVPHLKVGQQVIGLCMLGGYAQKVLVPMSHVMPIPTDIPLDEAAGLVTAHATAHHGLKQRAQIRTGEILLVTGAAGGTGLAAVQIGKEMGATVIAVCSSDEKCAVAKQNGADYCINYSTEDLKQ
;
A
#
# COMPACT_ATOMS: atom_id res chain seq x y z
N MET A 1 17.22 1.12 16.45
CA MET A 1 16.83 0.44 15.22
C MET A 1 17.34 1.16 13.98
N LYS A 2 17.51 0.45 12.87
CA LYS A 2 17.78 1.09 11.57
C LYS A 2 16.50 1.57 10.92
N ALA A 3 16.56 2.73 10.24
CA ALA A 3 15.44 3.31 9.51
C ALA A 3 15.92 4.16 8.33
N ILE A 4 15.02 4.36 7.37
CA ILE A 4 15.17 5.37 6.31
C ILE A 4 14.59 6.69 6.86
N VAL A 5 15.39 7.76 6.87
CA VAL A 5 15.03 9.03 7.50
C VAL A 5 14.98 10.14 6.45
N CYS A 6 13.87 10.88 6.44
CA CYS A 6 13.71 12.12 5.69
C CYS A 6 14.06 13.29 6.60
N LYS A 7 15.19 13.97 6.35
CA LYS A 7 15.67 15.12 7.12
C LYS A 7 15.25 16.46 6.52
N GLU A 8 14.93 16.47 5.25
CA GLU A 8 14.45 17.62 4.51
C GLU A 8 13.50 17.18 3.40
N PHE A 9 12.61 18.06 2.96
CA PHE A 9 11.75 17.80 1.81
C PHE A 9 12.55 17.98 0.51
N ALA A 10 13.00 16.87 -0.07
CA ALA A 10 13.83 16.85 -1.27
C ALA A 10 13.60 15.57 -2.10
N ALA A 11 14.40 15.34 -3.12
CA ALA A 11 14.36 14.14 -3.93
C ALA A 11 14.67 12.88 -3.09
N VAL A 12 14.19 11.71 -3.52
CA VAL A 12 14.28 10.46 -2.76
C VAL A 12 15.72 9.98 -2.48
N ASP A 13 16.67 10.42 -3.27
CA ASP A 13 18.10 10.13 -3.11
C ASP A 13 18.75 10.86 -1.92
N THR A 14 18.05 11.83 -1.32
CA THR A 14 18.49 12.50 -0.08
C THR A 14 18.10 11.75 1.19
N LEU A 15 17.30 10.69 1.08
CA LEU A 15 16.92 9.87 2.22
C LEU A 15 18.15 9.15 2.81
N GLU A 16 18.25 9.14 4.13
CA GLU A 16 19.38 8.54 4.83
C GLU A 16 19.00 7.23 5.53
N TYR A 17 19.85 6.22 5.41
CA TYR A 17 19.77 5.01 6.25
C TYR A 17 20.52 5.26 7.55
N ALA A 18 19.81 5.44 8.66
CA ALA A 18 20.36 5.91 9.92
C ALA A 18 19.93 5.08 11.13
N ASP A 19 20.65 5.24 12.22
CA ASP A 19 20.26 4.72 13.54
C ASP A 19 19.25 5.66 14.19
N MET A 20 18.10 5.11 14.57
CA MET A 20 17.01 5.79 15.26
C MET A 20 16.70 5.06 16.58
N PRO A 21 16.22 5.76 17.61
CA PRO A 21 15.74 5.10 18.83
C PRO A 21 14.60 4.13 18.50
N ASP A 22 14.50 3.04 19.25
CA ASP A 22 13.36 2.13 19.16
C ASP A 22 12.07 2.84 19.60
N PRO A 23 10.93 2.58 18.95
CA PRO A 23 9.65 3.10 19.42
C PRO A 23 9.31 2.56 20.82
N ILE A 24 8.77 3.43 21.67
CA ILE A 24 8.31 3.05 23.00
C ILE A 24 6.85 2.67 22.92
N ILE A 25 6.49 1.48 23.47
CA ILE A 25 5.11 0.98 23.47
C ILE A 25 4.17 1.95 24.20
N LYS A 26 2.95 2.11 23.70
CA LYS A 26 1.90 2.97 24.25
C LYS A 26 0.60 2.18 24.41
N PRO A 27 -0.28 2.56 25.34
CA PRO A 27 -1.62 1.98 25.43
C PRO A 27 -2.36 2.03 24.10
N GLY A 28 -3.10 0.98 23.76
CA GLY A 28 -3.84 0.87 22.50
C GLY A 28 -3.01 0.70 21.24
N HIS A 29 -1.69 0.50 21.36
CA HIS A 29 -0.78 0.35 20.23
C HIS A 29 -0.10 -1.04 20.22
N VAL A 30 0.43 -1.38 19.07
CA VAL A 30 1.15 -2.61 18.79
C VAL A 30 2.53 -2.27 18.25
N LEU A 31 3.58 -2.83 18.83
CA LEU A 31 4.93 -2.76 18.29
C LEU A 31 5.15 -3.92 17.32
N ILE A 32 5.46 -3.61 16.08
CA ILE A 32 5.66 -4.59 15.00
C ILE A 32 7.14 -4.64 14.64
N ASP A 33 7.70 -5.85 14.57
CA ASP A 33 8.97 -6.17 13.91
C ASP A 33 8.70 -6.22 12.40
N VAL A 34 9.13 -5.21 11.68
CA VAL A 34 8.86 -5.05 10.25
C VAL A 34 9.70 -6.04 9.45
N LYS A 35 9.04 -6.87 8.65
CA LYS A 35 9.69 -7.84 7.76
C LYS A 35 9.66 -7.37 6.32
N ALA A 36 8.62 -6.63 5.96
CA ALA A 36 8.48 -5.97 4.66
C ALA A 36 7.67 -4.68 4.81
N ALA A 37 7.93 -3.72 3.94
CA ALA A 37 7.19 -2.46 3.85
C ALA A 37 6.76 -2.22 2.41
N GLY A 38 5.50 -1.85 2.20
CA GLY A 38 5.00 -1.44 0.90
C GLY A 38 5.56 -0.08 0.51
N VAL A 39 5.95 0.06 -0.76
CA VAL A 39 6.41 1.34 -1.32
C VAL A 39 5.33 1.88 -2.26
N ASN A 40 4.81 3.03 -1.91
CA ASN A 40 3.68 3.63 -2.59
C ASN A 40 4.01 4.99 -3.21
N PHE A 41 3.28 5.37 -4.26
CA PHE A 41 3.43 6.67 -4.89
C PHE A 41 3.28 7.87 -3.92
N PRO A 42 2.32 7.85 -2.97
CA PRO A 42 2.23 8.89 -1.94
C PRO A 42 3.48 9.05 -1.08
N ASP A 43 4.24 7.99 -0.80
CA ASP A 43 5.49 8.09 -0.02
C ASP A 43 6.52 8.95 -0.75
N ASN A 44 6.61 8.80 -2.08
CA ASN A 44 7.48 9.64 -2.92
C ASN A 44 7.07 11.11 -2.90
N LEU A 45 5.77 11.40 -2.96
CA LEU A 45 5.27 12.78 -2.85
C LEU A 45 5.49 13.36 -1.45
N LEU A 46 5.36 12.52 -0.42
CA LEU A 46 5.51 12.93 0.98
C LEU A 46 6.94 13.40 1.27
N VAL A 47 7.95 12.63 0.87
CA VAL A 47 9.35 12.98 1.10
C VAL A 47 9.79 14.22 0.34
N GLN A 48 9.15 14.53 -0.78
CA GLN A 48 9.37 15.74 -1.56
C GLN A 48 8.56 16.95 -1.06
N GLY A 49 7.72 16.80 -0.02
CA GLY A 49 6.83 17.86 0.46
C GLY A 49 5.69 18.23 -0.52
N LEU A 50 5.40 17.37 -1.50
CA LEU A 50 4.38 17.54 -2.52
C LEU A 50 3.03 16.89 -2.14
N TYR A 51 2.99 16.15 -1.03
CA TYR A 51 1.76 15.54 -0.53
C TYR A 51 0.95 16.52 0.32
N GLN A 52 -0.34 16.23 0.51
CA GLN A 52 -1.26 17.09 1.30
C GLN A 52 -0.81 17.21 2.76
N MET A 53 -0.31 16.13 3.33
CA MET A 53 0.27 16.10 4.68
C MET A 53 1.76 16.44 4.60
N LYS A 54 2.22 17.29 5.51
CA LYS A 54 3.65 17.63 5.67
C LYS A 54 4.04 17.32 7.12
N PRO A 55 4.65 16.15 7.37
CA PRO A 55 5.14 15.80 8.71
C PRO A 55 6.24 16.76 9.17
N ASP A 56 6.41 16.87 10.48
CA ASP A 56 7.58 17.55 11.06
C ASP A 56 8.86 16.77 10.72
N LEU A 57 9.89 17.50 10.36
CA LEU A 57 11.20 16.94 10.05
C LEU A 57 12.05 16.82 11.34
N PRO A 58 12.88 15.77 11.49
CA PRO A 58 12.99 14.61 10.61
C PRO A 58 11.89 13.58 10.86
N PHE A 59 11.50 12.81 9.82
CA PHE A 59 10.55 11.72 9.97
C PHE A 59 10.99 10.46 9.20
N ILE A 60 10.38 9.32 9.55
CA ILE A 60 10.55 8.05 8.84
C ILE A 60 9.35 7.86 7.93
N PRO A 61 9.51 7.76 6.60
CA PRO A 61 8.40 7.50 5.67
C PRO A 61 7.92 6.04 5.75
N GLY A 62 6.97 5.69 4.85
CA GLY A 62 6.36 4.37 4.74
C GLY A 62 5.04 4.27 5.51
N SER A 63 3.98 3.92 4.79
CA SER A 63 2.60 3.97 5.30
C SER A 63 2.01 2.59 5.60
N GLU A 64 2.58 1.52 5.07
CA GLU A 64 2.11 0.14 5.31
C GLU A 64 3.28 -0.83 5.47
N VAL A 65 3.08 -1.80 6.34
CA VAL A 65 4.07 -2.82 6.65
C VAL A 65 3.41 -4.18 6.84
N ALA A 66 4.18 -5.25 6.67
CA ALA A 66 3.86 -6.56 7.21
C ALA A 66 5.00 -7.03 8.12
N GLY A 67 4.63 -7.71 9.20
CA GLY A 67 5.61 -8.13 10.18
C GLY A 67 5.01 -8.97 11.31
N ILE A 68 5.76 -9.05 12.39
CA ILE A 68 5.42 -9.88 13.55
C ILE A 68 5.26 -8.98 14.78
N ILE A 69 4.22 -9.20 15.55
CA ILE A 69 3.99 -8.45 16.80
C ILE A 69 5.09 -8.78 17.80
N LEU A 70 5.82 -7.76 18.24
CA LEU A 70 6.83 -7.87 19.32
C LEU A 70 6.23 -7.61 20.69
N GLU A 71 5.36 -6.59 20.79
CA GLU A 71 4.83 -6.13 22.06
C GLU A 71 3.42 -5.54 21.86
N LEU A 72 2.58 -5.68 22.88
CA LEU A 72 1.23 -5.14 22.94
C LEU A 72 1.13 -4.11 24.04
N GLY A 73 0.60 -2.95 23.73
CA GLY A 73 0.25 -1.95 24.74
C GLY A 73 -0.98 -2.35 25.54
N GLU A 74 -1.19 -1.69 26.66
CA GLU A 74 -2.39 -1.87 27.47
C GLU A 74 -3.66 -1.65 26.63
N GLY A 75 -4.69 -2.48 26.83
CA GLY A 75 -5.97 -2.35 26.13
C GLY A 75 -6.00 -2.92 24.71
N VAL A 76 -5.10 -3.86 24.37
CA VAL A 76 -5.07 -4.58 23.07
C VAL A 76 -5.49 -6.05 23.26
N PRO A 77 -6.81 -6.38 23.29
CA PRO A 77 -7.27 -7.70 23.73
C PRO A 77 -7.27 -8.78 22.64
N HIS A 78 -7.29 -8.41 21.36
CA HIS A 78 -7.57 -9.35 20.25
C HIS A 78 -6.32 -9.77 19.45
N LEU A 79 -5.16 -9.27 19.82
CA LEU A 79 -3.89 -9.56 19.15
C LEU A 79 -2.95 -10.31 20.10
N LYS A 80 -1.94 -11.01 19.55
CA LYS A 80 -0.97 -11.79 20.33
C LYS A 80 0.44 -11.50 19.86
N VAL A 81 1.39 -11.46 20.79
CA VAL A 81 2.82 -11.45 20.49
C VAL A 81 3.18 -12.67 19.63
N GLY A 82 4.00 -12.47 18.62
CA GLY A 82 4.38 -13.49 17.64
C GLY A 82 3.39 -13.65 16.48
N GLN A 83 2.26 -12.95 16.48
CA GLN A 83 1.27 -13.00 15.39
C GLN A 83 1.75 -12.24 14.17
N GLN A 84 1.53 -12.81 12.97
CA GLN A 84 1.74 -12.13 11.70
C GLN A 84 0.62 -11.11 11.43
N VAL A 85 1.00 -9.91 11.03
CA VAL A 85 0.07 -8.80 10.83
C VAL A 85 0.49 -7.90 9.67
N ILE A 86 -0.51 -7.20 9.11
CA ILE A 86 -0.31 -5.97 8.35
C ILE A 86 -0.60 -4.80 9.28
N GLY A 87 0.23 -3.76 9.22
CA GLY A 87 0.03 -2.51 9.94
C GLY A 87 -0.05 -1.31 9.00
N LEU A 88 -1.09 -0.49 9.14
CA LEU A 88 -1.17 0.83 8.50
C LEU A 88 -0.67 1.88 9.49
N CYS A 89 0.51 2.44 9.23
CA CYS A 89 1.19 3.30 10.19
C CYS A 89 1.21 4.78 9.81
N MET A 90 0.79 5.15 8.61
CA MET A 90 0.87 6.51 8.04
C MET A 90 2.31 7.01 7.88
N LEU A 91 3.16 6.82 8.88
CA LEU A 91 4.60 7.12 8.94
C LEU A 91 5.30 6.02 9.74
N GLY A 92 6.61 5.86 9.52
CA GLY A 92 7.44 4.94 10.31
C GLY A 92 7.65 3.56 9.70
N GLY A 93 7.01 3.24 8.57
CA GLY A 93 7.06 1.91 7.95
C GLY A 93 8.46 1.53 7.44
N TYR A 94 9.28 2.49 7.04
CA TYR A 94 10.64 2.21 6.53
C TYR A 94 11.67 2.12 7.67
N ALA A 95 11.35 1.32 8.67
CA ALA A 95 12.19 1.03 9.82
C ALA A 95 12.10 -0.44 10.22
N GLN A 96 13.04 -0.90 11.04
CA GLN A 96 13.01 -2.27 11.57
C GLN A 96 11.84 -2.53 12.51
N LYS A 97 11.35 -1.48 13.20
CA LYS A 97 10.21 -1.57 14.12
C LYS A 97 9.29 -0.37 13.92
N VAL A 98 8.00 -0.58 14.05
CA VAL A 98 7.00 0.49 13.97
C VAL A 98 5.93 0.32 15.03
N LEU A 99 5.47 1.43 15.59
CA LEU A 99 4.36 1.48 16.54
C LEU A 99 3.08 1.84 15.79
N VAL A 100 2.08 0.96 15.84
CA VAL A 100 0.82 1.10 15.10
C VAL A 100 -0.37 1.05 16.06
N PRO A 101 -1.37 1.95 15.95
CA PRO A 101 -2.62 1.82 16.69
C PRO A 101 -3.30 0.47 16.40
N MET A 102 -3.82 -0.21 17.41
CA MET A 102 -4.44 -1.55 17.24
C MET A 102 -5.58 -1.58 16.21
N SER A 103 -6.29 -0.47 16.04
CA SER A 103 -7.36 -0.33 15.04
C SER A 103 -6.86 -0.37 13.58
N HIS A 104 -5.57 -0.18 13.39
CA HIS A 104 -4.90 -0.20 12.08
C HIS A 104 -4.03 -1.44 11.89
N VAL A 105 -4.17 -2.43 12.77
CA VAL A 105 -3.43 -3.71 12.69
C VAL A 105 -4.39 -4.82 12.30
N MET A 106 -4.06 -5.54 11.23
CA MET A 106 -4.84 -6.64 10.70
C MET A 106 -4.06 -7.96 10.80
N PRO A 107 -4.56 -8.94 11.55
CA PRO A 107 -3.99 -10.28 11.52
C PRO A 107 -4.10 -10.89 10.12
N ILE A 108 -3.06 -11.62 9.72
CA ILE A 108 -3.06 -12.36 8.46
C ILE A 108 -2.76 -13.85 8.71
N PRO A 109 -3.24 -14.76 7.84
CA PRO A 109 -2.87 -16.16 7.86
C PRO A 109 -1.35 -16.36 7.75
N THR A 110 -0.82 -17.40 8.38
CA THR A 110 0.63 -17.65 8.44
C THR A 110 1.23 -18.19 7.14
N ASP A 111 0.39 -18.62 6.21
CA ASP A 111 0.74 -19.08 4.87
C ASP A 111 0.85 -17.96 3.83
N ILE A 112 0.46 -16.74 4.19
CA ILE A 112 0.67 -15.55 3.32
C ILE A 112 2.08 -15.01 3.53
N PRO A 113 2.91 -14.91 2.47
CA PRO A 113 4.23 -14.30 2.55
C PRO A 113 4.15 -12.83 2.99
N LEU A 114 5.05 -12.41 3.88
CA LEU A 114 5.00 -11.06 4.46
C LEU A 114 5.35 -9.96 3.44
N ASP A 115 6.15 -10.27 2.44
CA ASP A 115 6.46 -9.37 1.32
C ASP A 115 5.24 -9.12 0.42
N GLU A 116 4.43 -10.14 0.14
CA GLU A 116 3.16 -9.97 -0.56
C GLU A 116 2.15 -9.19 0.29
N ALA A 117 2.06 -9.53 1.59
CA ALA A 117 1.15 -8.87 2.52
C ALA A 117 1.44 -7.37 2.68
N ALA A 118 2.71 -6.97 2.65
CA ALA A 118 3.13 -5.58 2.86
C ALA A 118 2.63 -4.62 1.78
N GLY A 119 2.39 -5.09 0.54
CA GLY A 119 1.90 -4.26 -0.57
C GLY A 119 0.38 -4.32 -0.79
N LEU A 120 -0.35 -5.03 0.09
CA LEU A 120 -1.74 -5.36 -0.16
C LEU A 120 -2.71 -4.20 0.13
N VAL A 121 -2.54 -3.52 1.27
CA VAL A 121 -3.62 -2.68 1.79
C VAL A 121 -3.75 -1.38 1.02
N THR A 122 -2.68 -0.66 0.80
CA THR A 122 -2.75 0.65 0.12
C THR A 122 -3.32 0.51 -1.29
N ALA A 123 -2.90 -0.47 -2.07
CA ALA A 123 -3.37 -0.67 -3.43
C ALA A 123 -4.74 -1.37 -3.48
N HIS A 124 -4.83 -2.58 -2.91
CA HIS A 124 -6.02 -3.42 -3.07
C HIS A 124 -7.20 -2.97 -2.22
N ALA A 125 -6.99 -2.53 -0.97
CA ALA A 125 -8.12 -2.01 -0.18
C ALA A 125 -8.65 -0.69 -0.76
N THR A 126 -7.80 0.16 -1.34
CA THR A 126 -8.24 1.37 -2.05
C THR A 126 -9.10 1.01 -3.27
N ALA A 127 -8.64 0.09 -4.11
CA ALA A 127 -9.40 -0.37 -5.26
C ALA A 127 -10.72 -1.04 -4.85
N HIS A 128 -10.68 -1.94 -3.85
CA HIS A 128 -11.87 -2.61 -3.33
C HIS A 128 -12.89 -1.62 -2.75
N HIS A 129 -12.44 -0.64 -1.95
CA HIS A 129 -13.30 0.41 -1.44
C HIS A 129 -13.96 1.19 -2.58
N GLY A 130 -13.18 1.62 -3.56
CA GLY A 130 -13.66 2.34 -4.74
C GLY A 130 -14.72 1.55 -5.52
N LEU A 131 -14.42 0.32 -5.86
CA LEU A 131 -15.29 -0.50 -6.71
C LEU A 131 -16.51 -1.03 -5.97
N LYS A 132 -16.33 -1.62 -4.78
CA LYS A 132 -17.42 -2.27 -4.06
C LYS A 132 -18.28 -1.30 -3.25
N GLN A 133 -17.66 -0.39 -2.49
CA GLN A 133 -18.40 0.44 -1.56
C GLN A 133 -18.88 1.75 -2.18
N ARG A 134 -18.06 2.36 -3.05
CA ARG A 134 -18.39 3.66 -3.67
C ARG A 134 -19.13 3.49 -4.99
N ALA A 135 -18.55 2.77 -5.96
CA ALA A 135 -19.16 2.55 -7.27
C ALA A 135 -20.26 1.47 -7.23
N GLN A 136 -20.22 0.54 -6.27
CA GLN A 136 -21.15 -0.58 -6.15
C GLN A 136 -21.25 -1.39 -7.44
N ILE A 137 -20.11 -1.67 -8.06
CA ILE A 137 -20.00 -2.35 -9.33
C ILE A 137 -20.70 -3.72 -9.29
N ARG A 138 -21.38 -4.08 -10.38
CA ARG A 138 -22.15 -5.31 -10.53
C ARG A 138 -21.59 -6.17 -11.63
N THR A 139 -21.84 -7.47 -11.52
CA THR A 139 -21.51 -8.44 -12.57
C THR A 139 -22.11 -8.00 -13.91
N GLY A 140 -21.32 -8.06 -14.98
CA GLY A 140 -21.70 -7.67 -16.34
C GLY A 140 -21.55 -6.19 -16.68
N GLU A 141 -21.21 -5.34 -15.71
CA GLU A 141 -20.87 -3.95 -15.99
C GLU A 141 -19.49 -3.82 -16.65
N ILE A 142 -19.26 -2.71 -17.32
CA ILE A 142 -17.98 -2.38 -17.94
C ILE A 142 -17.20 -1.46 -17.01
N LEU A 143 -16.00 -1.87 -16.66
CA LEU A 143 -15.05 -1.11 -15.84
C LEU A 143 -13.88 -0.62 -16.70
N LEU A 144 -13.75 0.68 -16.87
CA LEU A 144 -12.59 1.30 -17.50
C LEU A 144 -11.61 1.77 -16.41
N VAL A 145 -10.37 1.30 -16.49
CA VAL A 145 -9.30 1.59 -15.53
C VAL A 145 -8.18 2.35 -16.22
N THR A 146 -7.97 3.62 -15.85
CA THR A 146 -6.82 4.41 -16.29
C THR A 146 -5.62 4.15 -15.40
N GLY A 147 -4.40 4.20 -15.97
CA GLY A 147 -3.18 3.85 -15.22
C GLY A 147 -3.17 2.39 -14.75
N ALA A 148 -3.78 1.50 -15.53
CA ALA A 148 -4.12 0.13 -15.15
C ALA A 148 -2.92 -0.78 -14.81
N ALA A 149 -1.70 -0.41 -15.21
CA ALA A 149 -0.48 -1.14 -14.86
C ALA A 149 0.24 -0.58 -13.61
N GLY A 150 -0.29 0.46 -12.97
CA GLY A 150 0.20 0.96 -11.68
C GLY A 150 -0.41 0.17 -10.51
N GLY A 151 0.12 0.31 -9.29
CA GLY A 151 -0.29 -0.48 -8.13
C GLY A 151 -1.82 -0.50 -7.90
N THR A 152 -2.43 0.65 -7.68
CA THR A 152 -3.90 0.73 -7.47
C THR A 152 -4.69 0.39 -8.73
N GLY A 153 -4.18 0.76 -9.93
CA GLY A 153 -4.83 0.43 -11.19
C GLY A 153 -4.86 -1.09 -11.44
N LEU A 154 -3.75 -1.76 -11.20
CA LEU A 154 -3.66 -3.21 -11.36
C LEU A 154 -4.56 -3.95 -10.36
N ALA A 155 -4.58 -3.49 -9.10
CA ALA A 155 -5.51 -3.99 -8.10
C ALA A 155 -6.98 -3.80 -8.53
N ALA A 156 -7.31 -2.65 -9.15
CA ALA A 156 -8.66 -2.41 -9.68
C ALA A 156 -9.01 -3.35 -10.86
N VAL A 157 -8.04 -3.66 -11.72
CA VAL A 157 -8.21 -4.65 -12.80
C VAL A 157 -8.54 -6.03 -12.21
N GLN A 158 -7.72 -6.51 -11.27
CA GLN A 158 -7.90 -7.81 -10.63
C GLN A 158 -9.25 -7.90 -9.90
N ILE A 159 -9.53 -6.94 -9.03
CA ILE A 159 -10.77 -6.92 -8.23
C ILE A 159 -12.00 -6.76 -9.11
N GLY A 160 -11.95 -5.87 -10.12
CA GLY A 160 -13.06 -5.69 -11.06
C GLY A 160 -13.36 -6.96 -11.83
N LYS A 161 -12.34 -7.70 -12.24
CA LYS A 161 -12.50 -9.01 -12.92
C LYS A 161 -13.15 -10.04 -11.99
N GLU A 162 -12.69 -10.16 -10.75
CA GLU A 162 -13.28 -11.04 -9.74
C GLU A 162 -14.72 -10.67 -9.38
N MET A 163 -15.10 -9.40 -9.48
CA MET A 163 -16.49 -8.94 -9.32
C MET A 163 -17.37 -9.21 -10.54
N GLY A 164 -16.81 -9.80 -11.61
CA GLY A 164 -17.53 -10.16 -12.83
C GLY A 164 -17.74 -9.01 -13.81
N ALA A 165 -16.97 -7.95 -13.73
CA ALA A 165 -16.97 -6.87 -14.71
C ALA A 165 -16.21 -7.26 -15.99
N THR A 166 -16.57 -6.61 -17.11
CA THR A 166 -15.72 -6.55 -18.29
C THR A 166 -14.73 -5.42 -18.10
N VAL A 167 -13.44 -5.74 -17.99
CA VAL A 167 -12.40 -4.78 -17.62
C VAL A 167 -11.66 -4.27 -18.85
N ILE A 168 -11.68 -2.94 -19.05
CA ILE A 168 -10.92 -2.23 -20.10
C ILE A 168 -9.78 -1.48 -19.41
N ALA A 169 -8.55 -1.91 -19.64
CA ALA A 169 -7.36 -1.24 -19.15
C ALA A 169 -6.92 -0.12 -20.11
N VAL A 170 -6.44 0.99 -19.56
CA VAL A 170 -5.88 2.12 -20.34
C VAL A 170 -4.46 2.37 -19.87
N CYS A 171 -3.50 2.16 -20.76
CA CYS A 171 -2.07 2.19 -20.47
C CYS A 171 -1.29 3.09 -21.45
N SER A 172 -0.02 3.39 -21.13
CA SER A 172 0.85 4.25 -21.95
C SER A 172 1.80 3.49 -22.86
N SER A 173 1.81 2.14 -22.82
CA SER A 173 2.62 1.31 -23.71
C SER A 173 2.06 -0.10 -23.85
N ASP A 174 2.51 -0.83 -24.86
CA ASP A 174 2.08 -2.21 -25.11
C ASP A 174 2.55 -3.17 -24.01
N GLU A 175 3.73 -2.95 -23.42
CA GLU A 175 4.24 -3.74 -22.30
C GLU A 175 3.31 -3.60 -21.07
N LYS A 176 2.86 -2.37 -20.77
CA LYS A 176 1.89 -2.12 -19.69
C LYS A 176 0.54 -2.73 -20.01
N CYS A 177 0.12 -2.72 -21.25
CA CYS A 177 -1.09 -3.41 -21.70
C CYS A 177 -0.97 -4.93 -21.50
N ALA A 178 0.18 -5.52 -21.80
CA ALA A 178 0.43 -6.93 -21.57
C ALA A 178 0.33 -7.30 -20.08
N VAL A 179 0.91 -6.48 -19.19
CA VAL A 179 0.79 -6.66 -17.74
C VAL A 179 -0.67 -6.60 -17.28
N ALA A 180 -1.44 -5.60 -17.72
CA ALA A 180 -2.85 -5.48 -17.35
C ALA A 180 -3.67 -6.68 -17.83
N LYS A 181 -3.45 -7.16 -19.05
CA LYS A 181 -4.12 -8.36 -19.59
C LYS A 181 -3.78 -9.63 -18.83
N GLN A 182 -2.51 -9.84 -18.46
CA GLN A 182 -2.08 -10.97 -17.62
C GLN A 182 -2.75 -10.97 -16.25
N ASN A 183 -3.18 -9.80 -15.77
CA ASN A 183 -3.84 -9.60 -14.48
C ASN A 183 -5.37 -9.49 -14.58
N GLY A 184 -5.97 -9.83 -15.72
CA GLY A 184 -7.42 -9.98 -15.84
C GLY A 184 -8.14 -8.92 -16.66
N ALA A 185 -7.44 -7.96 -17.30
CA ALA A 185 -8.09 -7.04 -18.22
C ALA A 185 -8.53 -7.79 -19.50
N ASP A 186 -9.81 -7.63 -19.87
CA ASP A 186 -10.37 -8.22 -21.10
C ASP A 186 -9.87 -7.47 -22.33
N TYR A 187 -9.76 -6.15 -22.22
CA TYR A 187 -9.30 -5.26 -23.29
C TYR A 187 -8.24 -4.31 -22.74
N CYS A 188 -7.37 -3.83 -23.62
CA CYS A 188 -6.43 -2.76 -23.28
C CYS A 188 -6.31 -1.77 -24.44
N ILE A 189 -6.30 -0.50 -24.10
CA ILE A 189 -6.08 0.62 -25.01
C ILE A 189 -4.73 1.26 -24.66
N ASN A 190 -3.85 1.33 -25.65
CA ASN A 190 -2.59 2.06 -25.56
C ASN A 190 -2.83 3.50 -26.06
N TYR A 191 -3.06 4.45 -25.13
CA TYR A 191 -3.36 5.83 -25.48
C TYR A 191 -2.20 6.59 -26.15
N SER A 192 -0.99 6.01 -26.23
CA SER A 192 0.12 6.60 -26.98
C SER A 192 -0.01 6.33 -28.50
N THR A 193 -0.78 5.32 -28.89
CA THR A 193 -0.95 4.88 -30.28
C THR A 193 -2.41 4.81 -30.74
N GLU A 194 -3.36 4.82 -29.80
CA GLU A 194 -4.79 4.68 -30.07
C GLU A 194 -5.57 5.90 -29.53
N ASP A 195 -6.64 6.30 -30.20
CA ASP A 195 -7.52 7.38 -29.75
C ASP A 195 -8.60 6.79 -28.81
N LEU A 196 -8.66 7.30 -27.57
CA LEU A 196 -9.68 6.89 -26.59
C LEU A 196 -11.11 7.30 -26.96
N LYS A 197 -11.31 8.15 -27.98
CA LYS A 197 -12.62 8.65 -28.39
C LYS A 197 -13.19 7.96 -29.63
N GLN A 198 -12.45 7.06 -30.24
CA GLN A 198 -12.87 6.22 -31.34
C GLN A 198 -13.17 4.80 -30.88
#